data_0efc94a3a2da2e4c03ac6f64c54e1fe7
#
_entry.id   0efc94a3a2da2e4c03ac6f64c54e1fe7
#
_cell.length_a   1.000
_cell.length_b   1.000
_cell.length_c   1.000
_cell.angle_alpha   90.00
_cell.angle_beta   90.00
_cell.angle_gamma   90.00
#
_symmetry.space_group_name_H-M   'P 1'
#
loop_
_entity.id
_entity.type
_entity.pdbx_description
1 polymer ?
#
loop_
_entity_poly.entity_id
_entity_poly.type
_entity_poly.pdbx_seq_one_letter_code
_entity_poly.pdbx_strand_id
1 'polypeptide(L)'
;ARGANGVIVITTKKGKAGQGAKVTLDAKWGSNSRAQRQYKVLSEPGLYYEQYYAGLKNYATNKLGYTDAQAHAWANNNLTSTNNYGLGYNVYNVPEGQTLIGTNGRLNPNATLGRVVSYDGADYLMTGDNWLDEAYHNGLRQEYNVRVTDASERGNFLASFGYLNNDGIVDNSNFT
;
A
#
# COMPACT_ATOMS: atom_id res chain seq x y z
N ALA A 1 -57.22 -11.70 16.69
CA ALA A 1 -56.19 -12.12 15.75
C ALA A 1 -55.03 -11.12 15.74
N ARG A 2 -54.06 -11.29 16.65
CA ARG A 2 -52.87 -10.40 16.72
C ARG A 2 -51.65 -10.91 15.90
N GLY A 3 -51.83 -11.90 15.08
CA GLY A 3 -50.75 -12.52 14.31
C GLY A 3 -50.97 -12.51 12.80
N ALA A 4 -51.89 -11.71 12.28
CA ALA A 4 -52.22 -11.72 10.85
C ALA A 4 -51.06 -11.29 9.91
N ASN A 5 -50.07 -10.55 10.44
CA ASN A 5 -48.90 -10.05 9.68
C ASN A 5 -47.60 -10.76 10.05
N GLY A 6 -47.67 -11.90 10.72
CA GLY A 6 -46.51 -12.63 11.20
C GLY A 6 -46.04 -12.19 12.60
N VAL A 7 -45.37 -13.11 13.29
CA VAL A 7 -44.84 -12.88 14.65
C VAL A 7 -43.37 -13.25 14.64
N ILE A 8 -42.49 -12.35 15.09
CA ILE A 8 -41.08 -12.63 15.35
C ILE A 8 -40.95 -12.92 16.85
N VAL A 9 -40.65 -14.17 17.20
CA VAL A 9 -40.35 -14.58 18.57
C VAL A 9 -38.84 -14.59 18.79
N ILE A 10 -38.34 -13.73 19.66
CA ILE A 10 -36.94 -13.68 20.05
C ILE A 10 -36.77 -14.40 21.38
N THR A 11 -36.06 -15.54 21.35
CA THR A 11 -35.71 -16.28 22.57
C THR A 11 -34.25 -16.02 22.91
N THR A 12 -33.97 -15.42 24.05
CA THR A 12 -32.61 -15.18 24.54
C THR A 12 -31.95 -16.47 25.01
N LYS A 13 -30.62 -16.55 24.87
CA LYS A 13 -29.84 -17.66 25.41
C LYS A 13 -29.93 -17.67 26.94
N LYS A 14 -30.12 -18.87 27.50
CA LYS A 14 -30.22 -19.09 28.95
C LYS A 14 -29.24 -20.17 29.38
N GLY A 15 -28.81 -20.16 30.62
CA GLY A 15 -28.10 -21.26 31.25
C GLY A 15 -28.99 -22.52 31.34
N LYS A 16 -28.44 -23.71 31.38
CA LYS A 16 -29.16 -24.97 31.57
C LYS A 16 -28.98 -25.41 33.00
N ALA A 17 -30.08 -25.70 33.71
CA ALA A 17 -30.07 -26.19 35.08
C ALA A 17 -29.34 -27.53 35.18
N GLY A 18 -28.60 -27.77 36.25
CA GLY A 18 -27.90 -29.01 36.58
C GLY A 18 -26.52 -29.16 35.95
N GLN A 19 -26.00 -28.17 35.22
CA GLN A 19 -24.66 -28.24 34.57
C GLN A 19 -23.58 -27.41 35.30
N GLY A 20 -23.93 -26.65 36.34
CA GLY A 20 -23.01 -25.74 37.02
C GLY A 20 -22.59 -24.55 36.14
N ALA A 21 -21.72 -23.70 36.68
CA ALA A 21 -21.22 -22.53 35.96
C ALA A 21 -20.35 -22.95 34.77
N LYS A 22 -20.67 -22.44 33.58
CA LYS A 22 -19.91 -22.67 32.36
C LYS A 22 -19.31 -21.37 31.85
N VAL A 23 -17.99 -21.37 31.66
CA VAL A 23 -17.27 -20.28 31.03
C VAL A 23 -16.91 -20.70 29.59
N THR A 24 -17.19 -19.85 28.64
CA THR A 24 -16.82 -20.04 27.23
C THR A 24 -16.01 -18.84 26.80
N LEU A 25 -14.84 -19.11 26.21
CA LEU A 25 -13.97 -18.12 25.59
C LEU A 25 -13.86 -18.43 24.10
N ASP A 26 -14.24 -17.50 23.26
CA ASP A 26 -14.01 -17.54 21.82
C ASP A 26 -13.00 -16.44 21.47
N ALA A 27 -11.89 -16.82 20.87
CA ALA A 27 -10.87 -15.91 20.39
C ALA A 27 -10.61 -16.15 18.91
N LYS A 28 -10.61 -15.08 18.12
CA LYS A 28 -10.35 -15.13 16.68
C LYS A 28 -9.34 -14.08 16.29
N TRP A 29 -8.45 -14.45 15.41
CA TRP A 29 -7.49 -13.55 14.78
C TRP A 29 -7.60 -13.66 13.28
N GLY A 30 -7.42 -12.55 12.60
CA GLY A 30 -7.40 -12.46 11.15
C GLY A 30 -6.49 -11.36 10.68
N SER A 31 -6.10 -11.40 9.43
CA SER A 31 -5.37 -10.32 8.77
C SER A 31 -6.21 -9.74 7.65
N ASN A 32 -6.31 -8.42 7.61
CA ASN A 32 -6.89 -7.68 6.51
C ASN A 32 -5.79 -7.34 5.52
N SER A 33 -5.98 -7.66 4.26
CA SER A 33 -5.06 -7.32 3.19
C SER A 33 -5.84 -6.93 1.94
N ARG A 34 -5.18 -6.28 0.98
CA ARG A 34 -5.83 -5.96 -0.29
C ARG A 34 -6.22 -7.25 -1.02
N ALA A 35 -7.50 -7.39 -1.36
CA ALA A 35 -8.02 -8.52 -2.13
C ALA A 35 -7.61 -8.44 -3.61
N GLN A 36 -7.49 -7.22 -4.14
CA GLN A 36 -7.11 -6.99 -5.52
C GLN A 36 -5.59 -6.89 -5.66
N ARG A 37 -5.03 -7.72 -6.52
CA ARG A 37 -3.61 -7.64 -6.84
C ARG A 37 -3.30 -6.33 -7.57
N GLN A 38 -2.19 -5.74 -7.21
CA GLN A 38 -1.65 -4.60 -7.93
C GLN A 38 -1.17 -5.03 -9.32
N TYR A 39 -1.42 -4.20 -10.32
CA TYR A 39 -0.75 -4.35 -11.61
C TYR A 39 0.76 -4.21 -11.43
N LYS A 40 1.52 -4.89 -12.31
CA LYS A 40 2.97 -4.66 -12.37
C LYS A 40 3.22 -3.23 -12.81
N VAL A 41 3.70 -2.43 -11.88
CA VAL A 41 4.14 -1.05 -12.13
C VAL A 41 5.66 -0.99 -12.08
N LEU A 42 6.25 0.02 -12.69
CA LEU A 42 7.68 0.29 -12.56
C LEU A 42 7.94 0.89 -11.17
N SER A 43 8.18 0.04 -10.19
CA SER A 43 8.48 0.46 -8.80
C SER A 43 9.90 0.99 -8.64
N GLU A 44 10.81 0.56 -9.53
CA GLU A 44 12.20 0.98 -9.51
C GLU A 44 12.38 2.25 -10.36
N PRO A 45 12.82 3.38 -9.79
CA PRO A 45 13.02 4.61 -10.55
C PRO A 45 13.93 4.42 -11.77
N GLY A 46 14.97 3.60 -11.66
CA GLY A 46 15.88 3.31 -12.76
C GLY A 46 15.18 2.74 -13.99
N LEU A 47 14.27 1.77 -13.80
CA LEU A 47 13.50 1.19 -14.91
C LEU A 47 12.59 2.23 -15.58
N TYR A 48 12.02 3.14 -14.79
CA TYR A 48 11.21 4.22 -15.34
C TYR A 48 12.04 5.16 -16.21
N TYR A 49 13.25 5.54 -15.74
CA TYR A 49 14.17 6.37 -16.51
C TYR A 49 14.64 5.68 -17.80
N GLU A 50 14.93 4.38 -17.76
CA GLU A 50 15.29 3.59 -18.94
C GLU A 50 14.18 3.62 -20.01
N GLN A 51 12.93 3.41 -19.60
CA GLN A 51 11.79 3.42 -20.52
C GLN A 51 11.54 4.82 -21.10
N TYR A 52 11.64 5.84 -20.27
CA TYR A 52 11.45 7.21 -20.74
C TYR A 52 12.56 7.64 -21.70
N TYR A 53 13.82 7.31 -21.37
CA TYR A 53 14.97 7.50 -22.27
C TYR A 53 14.76 6.80 -23.61
N ALA A 54 14.31 5.56 -23.63
CA ALA A 54 14.04 4.82 -24.86
C ALA A 54 13.01 5.56 -25.75
N GLY A 55 11.96 6.12 -25.14
CA GLY A 55 11.00 6.96 -25.83
C GLY A 55 11.62 8.20 -26.45
N LEU A 56 12.44 8.94 -25.66
CA LEU A 56 13.14 10.13 -26.13
C LEU A 56 14.14 9.81 -27.27
N LYS A 57 14.92 8.73 -27.12
CA LYS A 57 15.86 8.31 -28.16
C LYS A 57 15.15 7.94 -29.45
N ASN A 58 14.04 7.21 -29.38
CA ASN A 58 13.22 6.85 -30.54
C ASN A 58 12.62 8.09 -31.21
N TYR A 59 12.16 9.07 -30.42
CA TYR A 59 11.68 10.33 -30.96
C TYR A 59 12.80 11.09 -31.72
N ALA A 60 13.99 11.20 -31.11
CA ALA A 60 15.15 11.86 -31.71
C ALA A 60 15.56 11.21 -33.03
N THR A 61 15.59 9.88 -33.07
CA THR A 61 15.94 9.14 -34.30
C THR A 61 14.86 9.27 -35.37
N ASN A 62 13.58 9.04 -35.03
CA ASN A 62 12.51 8.89 -36.02
C ASN A 62 11.89 10.22 -36.44
N LYS A 63 11.89 11.23 -35.59
CA LYS A 63 11.26 12.54 -35.85
C LYS A 63 12.25 13.64 -36.13
N LEU A 64 13.41 13.63 -35.43
CA LEU A 64 14.44 14.65 -35.61
C LEU A 64 15.51 14.23 -36.62
N GLY A 65 15.55 12.96 -37.02
CA GLY A 65 16.52 12.44 -38.02
C GLY A 65 17.94 12.33 -37.45
N TYR A 66 18.10 12.25 -36.12
CA TYR A 66 19.41 12.15 -35.51
C TYR A 66 20.05 10.78 -35.72
N THR A 67 21.37 10.76 -35.84
CA THR A 67 22.13 9.52 -35.75
C THR A 67 21.99 8.91 -34.36
N ASP A 68 22.33 7.61 -34.21
CA ASP A 68 22.21 6.92 -32.92
C ASP A 68 22.99 7.63 -31.81
N ALA A 69 24.19 8.11 -32.07
CA ALA A 69 25.00 8.86 -31.11
C ALA A 69 24.40 10.23 -30.74
N GLN A 70 23.88 10.95 -31.73
CA GLN A 70 23.20 12.22 -31.49
C GLN A 70 21.88 12.03 -30.73
N ALA A 71 21.10 10.99 -31.04
CA ALA A 71 19.88 10.66 -30.34
C ALA A 71 20.14 10.21 -28.90
N HIS A 72 21.21 9.46 -28.65
CA HIS A 72 21.65 9.12 -27.29
C HIS A 72 21.99 10.36 -26.46
N ALA A 73 22.84 11.26 -27.00
CA ALA A 73 23.22 12.48 -26.31
C ALA A 73 21.99 13.37 -26.05
N TRP A 74 21.15 13.57 -27.06
CA TRP A 74 19.93 14.37 -26.96
C TRP A 74 18.96 13.80 -25.91
N ALA A 75 18.75 12.49 -25.92
CA ALA A 75 17.86 11.84 -24.97
C ALA A 75 18.35 11.99 -23.51
N ASN A 76 19.64 11.79 -23.24
CA ASN A 76 20.20 12.02 -21.90
C ASN A 76 20.10 13.47 -21.45
N ASN A 77 20.37 14.43 -22.33
CA ASN A 77 20.28 15.87 -22.01
C ASN A 77 18.86 16.33 -21.72
N ASN A 78 17.87 15.65 -22.33
CA ASN A 78 16.46 16.00 -22.12
C ASN A 78 15.78 15.17 -21.01
N LEU A 79 16.29 13.99 -20.67
CA LEU A 79 15.66 13.02 -19.77
C LEU A 79 15.18 13.63 -18.44
N THR A 80 16.01 14.41 -17.81
CA THR A 80 15.73 15.02 -16.48
C THR A 80 15.51 16.52 -16.55
N SER A 81 15.47 17.08 -17.76
CA SER A 81 15.31 18.53 -17.92
C SER A 81 13.87 18.99 -17.59
N THR A 82 13.73 20.27 -17.29
CA THR A 82 12.43 20.93 -17.05
C THR A 82 11.76 21.41 -18.33
N ASN A 83 12.36 21.14 -19.51
CA ASN A 83 11.75 21.45 -20.79
C ASN A 83 10.59 20.48 -21.13
N ASN A 84 9.90 20.74 -22.26
CA ASN A 84 8.71 19.98 -22.68
C ASN A 84 8.94 18.50 -22.93
N TYR A 85 10.18 18.03 -22.97
CA TYR A 85 10.53 16.64 -23.22
C TYR A 85 11.02 15.92 -21.97
N GLY A 86 11.37 16.64 -20.92
CA GLY A 86 12.00 16.07 -19.73
C GLY A 86 11.00 15.72 -18.63
N LEU A 87 11.47 14.88 -17.68
CA LEU A 87 10.72 14.52 -16.47
C LEU A 87 10.62 15.69 -15.47
N GLY A 88 11.48 16.72 -15.60
CA GLY A 88 11.52 17.88 -14.71
C GLY A 88 12.23 17.61 -13.38
N TYR A 89 12.68 16.41 -13.11
CA TYR A 89 13.38 16.03 -11.88
C TYR A 89 14.40 14.91 -12.13
N ASN A 90 15.34 14.79 -11.20
CA ASN A 90 16.34 13.72 -11.20
C ASN A 90 16.57 13.23 -9.76
N VAL A 91 16.40 11.95 -9.53
CA VAL A 91 16.59 11.29 -8.22
C VAL A 91 17.97 10.64 -8.07
N TYR A 92 18.78 10.65 -9.14
CA TYR A 92 20.10 10.03 -9.16
C TYR A 92 21.23 11.05 -9.15
N ASN A 93 22.31 10.69 -8.46
CA ASN A 93 23.61 11.30 -8.66
C ASN A 93 24.38 10.47 -9.69
N VAL A 94 25.04 11.14 -10.62
CA VAL A 94 25.88 10.50 -11.65
C VAL A 94 27.27 11.12 -11.54
N PRO A 95 28.36 10.31 -11.60
CA PRO A 95 29.71 10.83 -11.62
C PRO A 95 29.94 11.82 -12.77
N GLU A 96 30.80 12.81 -12.52
CA GLU A 96 31.13 13.82 -13.51
C GLU A 96 31.59 13.21 -14.84
N GLY A 97 31.13 13.76 -15.94
CA GLY A 97 31.44 13.29 -17.29
C GLY A 97 30.71 12.02 -17.73
N GLN A 98 29.84 11.45 -16.89
CA GLN A 98 29.05 10.28 -17.25
C GLN A 98 27.58 10.67 -17.51
N THR A 99 26.91 9.87 -18.34
CA THR A 99 25.46 10.01 -18.60
C THR A 99 24.65 9.15 -17.65
N LEU A 100 23.42 9.54 -17.38
CA LEU A 100 22.50 8.80 -16.51
C LEU A 100 22.12 7.45 -17.15
N ILE A 101 21.86 7.44 -18.44
CA ILE A 101 21.59 6.22 -19.20
C ILE A 101 22.78 5.96 -20.16
N GLY A 102 23.29 4.74 -20.11
CA GLY A 102 24.39 4.31 -20.98
C GLY A 102 23.95 4.10 -22.43
N THR A 103 24.93 3.90 -23.33
CA THR A 103 24.67 3.60 -24.74
C THR A 103 23.89 2.30 -24.96
N ASN A 104 23.93 1.40 -23.99
CA ASN A 104 23.13 0.16 -23.95
C ASN A 104 21.66 0.38 -23.54
N GLY A 105 21.25 1.63 -23.27
CA GLY A 105 19.91 1.97 -22.83
C GLY A 105 19.59 1.64 -21.39
N ARG A 106 20.60 1.29 -20.58
CA ARG A 106 20.46 0.94 -19.16
C ARG A 106 20.96 2.05 -18.27
N LEU A 107 20.40 2.09 -17.06
CA LEU A 107 20.88 3.00 -16.01
C LEU A 107 22.39 2.80 -15.80
N ASN A 108 23.10 3.90 -15.64
CA ASN A 108 24.52 3.88 -15.35
C ASN A 108 24.76 3.11 -14.04
N PRO A 109 25.60 2.07 -14.02
CA PRO A 109 25.86 1.29 -12.81
C PRO A 109 26.51 2.11 -11.68
N ASN A 110 27.12 3.26 -12.02
CA ASN A 110 27.71 4.19 -11.05
C ASN A 110 26.70 5.25 -10.59
N ALA A 111 25.46 5.26 -11.10
CA ALA A 111 24.43 6.15 -10.62
C ALA A 111 23.95 5.71 -9.22
N THR A 112 23.86 6.65 -8.29
CA THR A 112 23.38 6.41 -6.92
C THR A 112 22.06 7.12 -6.69
N LEU A 113 21.09 6.41 -6.14
CA LEU A 113 19.80 6.98 -5.73
C LEU A 113 19.99 7.90 -4.52
N GLY A 114 19.14 8.92 -4.40
CA GLY A 114 19.18 9.84 -3.26
C GLY A 114 19.97 11.12 -3.57
N ARG A 115 19.62 11.80 -4.66
CA ARG A 115 20.14 13.12 -4.96
C ARG A 115 19.59 14.15 -3.97
N VAL A 116 20.47 14.97 -3.40
CA VAL A 116 20.06 16.10 -2.55
C VAL A 116 19.88 17.33 -3.43
N VAL A 117 18.75 18.00 -3.24
CA VAL A 117 18.41 19.27 -3.91
C VAL A 117 18.08 20.30 -2.84
N SER A 118 18.79 21.44 -2.87
CA SER A 118 18.52 22.57 -1.97
C SER A 118 17.46 23.47 -2.59
N TYR A 119 16.39 23.75 -1.85
CA TYR A 119 15.34 24.68 -2.25
C TYR A 119 14.87 25.47 -1.03
N ASP A 120 14.78 26.78 -1.17
CA ASP A 120 14.33 27.73 -0.13
C ASP A 120 15.03 27.54 1.23
N GLY A 121 16.35 27.31 1.18
CA GLY A 121 17.20 27.13 2.37
C GLY A 121 17.08 25.79 3.08
N ALA A 122 16.36 24.83 2.52
CA ALA A 122 16.25 23.46 3.02
C ALA A 122 16.77 22.45 1.99
N ASP A 123 17.35 21.35 2.49
CA ASP A 123 17.83 20.25 1.66
C ASP A 123 16.77 19.15 1.59
N TYR A 124 16.47 18.71 0.38
CA TYR A 124 15.51 17.66 0.08
C TYR A 124 16.20 16.47 -0.56
N LEU A 125 16.00 15.30 0.03
CA LEU A 125 16.47 14.04 -0.52
C LEU A 125 15.48 13.56 -1.58
N MET A 126 15.93 13.46 -2.83
CA MET A 126 15.11 12.97 -3.94
C MET A 126 15.22 11.46 -4.02
N THR A 127 14.15 10.78 -3.61
CA THR A 127 13.98 9.32 -3.69
C THR A 127 12.75 8.97 -4.51
N GLY A 128 12.63 7.72 -4.91
CA GLY A 128 11.37 7.22 -5.46
C GLY A 128 10.57 6.57 -4.33
N ASP A 129 9.34 7.04 -4.12
CA ASP A 129 8.44 6.49 -3.11
C ASP A 129 7.37 5.61 -3.77
N ASN A 130 7.06 4.48 -3.10
CA ASN A 130 5.95 3.65 -3.50
C ASN A 130 4.68 4.08 -2.74
N TRP A 131 3.92 4.98 -3.32
CA TRP A 131 2.68 5.51 -2.73
C TRP A 131 1.67 4.43 -2.34
N LEU A 132 1.75 3.25 -2.93
CA LEU A 132 0.85 2.15 -2.56
C LEU A 132 1.29 1.47 -1.27
N ASP A 133 2.58 1.38 -1.03
CA ASP A 133 3.11 0.86 0.23
C ASP A 133 2.95 1.88 1.37
N GLU A 134 2.96 3.18 1.05
CA GLU A 134 2.65 4.24 2.00
C GLU A 134 1.14 4.31 2.32
N ALA A 135 0.27 4.08 1.34
CA ALA A 135 -1.18 4.19 1.51
C ALA A 135 -1.82 2.94 2.12
N TYR A 136 -1.19 1.77 1.98
CA TYR A 136 -1.77 0.49 2.36
C TYR A 136 -0.82 -0.35 3.19
N HIS A 137 -1.36 -0.91 4.27
CA HIS A 137 -0.68 -1.89 5.12
C HIS A 137 -1.58 -3.10 5.37
N ASN A 138 -1.04 -4.13 6.00
CA ASN A 138 -1.83 -5.26 6.45
C ASN A 138 -2.34 -4.96 7.86
N GLY A 139 -3.65 -4.95 8.03
CA GLY A 139 -4.29 -4.75 9.32
C GLY A 139 -4.46 -6.07 10.09
N LEU A 140 -4.49 -5.98 11.43
CA LEU A 140 -4.77 -7.08 12.33
C LEU A 140 -6.21 -6.99 12.82
N ARG A 141 -6.96 -8.10 12.69
CA ARG A 141 -8.28 -8.25 13.29
C ARG A 141 -8.19 -9.17 14.50
N GLN A 142 -8.75 -8.72 15.61
CA GLN A 142 -8.83 -9.46 16.87
C GLN A 142 -10.26 -9.43 17.41
N GLU A 143 -10.79 -10.57 17.75
CA GLU A 143 -12.12 -10.71 18.33
C GLU A 143 -12.05 -11.66 19.54
N TYR A 144 -12.54 -11.20 20.67
CA TYR A 144 -12.59 -11.96 21.91
C TYR A 144 -14.00 -11.90 22.47
N ASN A 145 -14.59 -13.06 22.73
CA ASN A 145 -15.90 -13.16 23.36
C ASN A 145 -15.79 -14.05 24.58
N VAL A 146 -16.14 -13.53 25.73
CA VAL A 146 -16.21 -14.28 26.98
C VAL A 146 -17.68 -14.38 27.36
N ARG A 147 -18.12 -15.58 27.70
CA ARG A 147 -19.49 -15.82 28.18
C ARG A 147 -19.44 -16.68 29.43
N VAL A 148 -20.17 -16.27 30.44
CA VAL A 148 -20.39 -17.02 31.66
C VAL A 148 -21.89 -17.31 31.76
N THR A 149 -22.23 -18.59 31.94
CA THR A 149 -23.62 -19.01 32.16
C THR A 149 -23.70 -19.90 33.37
N ASP A 150 -24.74 -19.73 34.16
CA ASP A 150 -25.09 -20.62 35.27
C ASP A 150 -26.60 -20.72 35.36
N ALA A 151 -27.11 -21.85 35.87
CA ALA A 151 -28.51 -22.04 36.11
C ALA A 151 -28.71 -22.98 37.32
N SER A 152 -29.63 -22.59 38.22
CA SER A 152 -30.10 -23.36 39.33
C SER A 152 -31.63 -23.50 39.27
N GLU A 153 -32.20 -24.28 40.18
CA GLU A 153 -33.68 -24.38 40.31
C GLU A 153 -34.34 -23.02 40.61
N ARG A 154 -33.58 -22.09 41.20
CA ARG A 154 -34.08 -20.77 41.62
C ARG A 154 -33.87 -19.67 40.59
N GLY A 155 -33.05 -19.89 39.56
CA GLY A 155 -32.79 -18.89 38.53
C GLY A 155 -31.69 -19.26 37.56
N ASN A 156 -31.54 -18.47 36.51
CA ASN A 156 -30.48 -18.59 35.53
C ASN A 156 -29.76 -17.25 35.36
N PHE A 157 -28.47 -17.33 35.04
CA PHE A 157 -27.61 -16.19 34.85
C PHE A 157 -26.85 -16.36 33.54
N LEU A 158 -26.73 -15.29 32.77
CA LEU A 158 -25.84 -15.19 31.61
C LEU A 158 -25.19 -13.82 31.62
N ALA A 159 -23.87 -13.78 31.56
CA ALA A 159 -23.10 -12.58 31.27
C ALA A 159 -22.21 -12.85 30.09
N SER A 160 -22.04 -11.86 29.21
CA SER A 160 -21.10 -11.93 28.09
C SER A 160 -20.43 -10.60 27.89
N PHE A 161 -19.15 -10.68 27.52
CA PHE A 161 -18.34 -9.54 27.14
C PHE A 161 -17.72 -9.86 25.79
N GLY A 162 -17.81 -8.91 24.86
CA GLY A 162 -17.20 -9.00 23.55
C GLY A 162 -16.26 -7.82 23.32
N TYR A 163 -15.11 -8.11 22.74
CA TYR A 163 -14.16 -7.11 22.28
C TYR A 163 -13.79 -7.42 20.84
N LEU A 164 -13.89 -6.43 19.98
CA LEU A 164 -13.46 -6.49 18.58
C LEU A 164 -12.54 -5.31 18.31
N ASN A 165 -11.34 -5.61 17.85
CA ASN A 165 -10.45 -4.64 17.23
C ASN A 165 -10.19 -5.07 15.80
N ASN A 166 -10.39 -4.19 14.84
CA ASN A 166 -10.22 -4.44 13.44
C ASN A 166 -9.45 -3.29 12.81
N ASP A 167 -8.14 -3.50 12.62
CA ASP A 167 -7.32 -2.54 11.90
C ASP A 167 -7.65 -2.62 10.41
N GLY A 168 -7.93 -1.47 9.80
CA GLY A 168 -8.13 -1.36 8.37
C GLY A 168 -6.83 -1.49 7.59
N ILE A 169 -6.94 -1.52 6.29
CA ILE A 169 -5.78 -1.59 5.38
C ILE A 169 -5.25 -0.21 4.98
N VAL A 170 -5.89 0.85 5.42
CA VAL A 170 -5.53 2.26 5.21
C VAL A 170 -5.42 2.92 6.58
N ASP A 171 -4.47 3.81 6.76
CA ASP A 171 -4.29 4.55 8.01
C ASP A 171 -5.59 5.24 8.46
N ASN A 172 -5.83 5.19 9.76
CA ASN A 172 -7.02 5.76 10.40
C ASN A 172 -8.37 5.12 10.02
N SER A 173 -8.35 3.91 9.43
CA SER A 173 -9.56 3.13 9.12
C SER A 173 -9.84 2.02 10.15
N ASN A 174 -9.44 2.21 11.40
CA ASN A 174 -9.57 1.26 12.48
C ASN A 174 -10.97 1.30 13.12
N PHE A 175 -11.45 0.13 13.55
CA PHE A 175 -12.72 -0.03 14.25
C PHE A 175 -12.50 -0.84 15.54
N THR A 176 -13.01 -0.31 16.65
CA THR A 176 -12.98 -0.98 17.96
C THR A 176 -14.36 -1.02 18.57
#